data_96aba1be806059fdd34f810c8091c1eb
#
_entry.id   96aba1be806059fdd34f810c8091c1eb
#
_cell.length_a   1.000
_cell.length_b   1.000
_cell.length_c   1.000
_cell.angle_alpha   90.00
_cell.angle_beta   90.00
_cell.angle_gamma   90.00
#
_symmetry.space_group_name_H-M   'P 1'
#
loop_
_entity.id
_entity.type
_entity.pdbx_description
1 polymer ?
#
loop_
_entity_poly.entity_id
_entity_poly.type
_entity_poly.pdbx_seq_one_letter_code
_entity_poly.pdbx_strand_id
1 'polypeptide(L)'
;MTRDYSSNISKAVCNRAISWLHFSGIIGFCAKITEMDILNFKPGCRCYFMDLGLASYYLERMGAKEAEIAGTLNENFVYINLKKRQDFPEEIAFEMPAFATYKGGEVDFLVQGLASAVRYVLEVKAGKNTGNTARKALENGKANRLLYLKGNTKGGVDGKIETIPIYLLEKYRF
;
A
#
# COMPACT_ATOMS: atom_id res chain seq x y z
N MET A 1 12.17 9.01 -25.96
CA MET A 1 13.32 8.21 -26.43
C MET A 1 13.60 7.14 -25.38
N THR A 2 12.83 6.05 -25.42
CA THR A 2 13.05 4.85 -24.62
C THR A 2 14.32 4.21 -25.14
N ARG A 3 15.41 4.33 -24.40
CA ARG A 3 16.59 3.49 -24.65
C ARG A 3 16.18 2.08 -24.25
N ASP A 4 15.98 1.22 -25.24
CA ASP A 4 16.00 -0.21 -25.03
C ASP A 4 17.35 -0.56 -24.43
N TYR A 5 17.39 -0.66 -23.11
CA TYR A 5 18.43 -1.42 -22.46
C TYR A 5 18.11 -2.88 -22.79
N SER A 6 18.62 -3.36 -23.94
CA SER A 6 18.71 -4.80 -24.19
C SER A 6 19.64 -5.38 -23.13
N SER A 7 19.04 -5.67 -22.01
CA SER A 7 19.78 -5.99 -20.80
C SER A 7 20.13 -7.47 -20.84
N ASN A 8 21.38 -7.77 -21.05
CA ASN A 8 22.00 -9.04 -20.62
C ASN A 8 22.02 -9.17 -19.08
N ILE A 9 21.12 -8.45 -18.37
CA ILE A 9 21.02 -8.50 -16.92
C ILE A 9 20.19 -9.73 -16.55
N SER A 10 20.84 -10.70 -15.92
CA SER A 10 20.16 -11.90 -15.46
C SER A 10 19.18 -11.59 -14.33
N LYS A 11 18.10 -12.39 -14.20
CA LYS A 11 17.14 -12.31 -13.09
C LYS A 11 17.85 -12.34 -11.72
N ALA A 12 18.94 -13.09 -11.60
CA ALA A 12 19.72 -13.18 -10.38
C ALA A 12 20.40 -11.85 -10.02
N VAL A 13 20.87 -11.09 -11.01
CA VAL A 13 21.46 -9.76 -10.80
C VAL A 13 20.39 -8.77 -10.36
N CYS A 14 19.21 -8.78 -11.02
CA CYS A 14 18.09 -7.94 -10.61
C CYS A 14 17.66 -8.24 -9.16
N ASN A 15 17.52 -9.50 -8.80
CA ASN A 15 17.12 -9.89 -7.44
C ASN A 15 18.15 -9.43 -6.40
N ARG A 16 19.46 -9.56 -6.69
CA ARG A 16 20.51 -9.06 -5.79
C ARG A 16 20.45 -7.54 -5.64
N ALA A 17 20.25 -6.81 -6.73
CA ALA A 17 20.13 -5.36 -6.68
C ALA A 17 18.93 -4.92 -5.81
N ILE A 18 17.77 -5.56 -5.99
CA ILE A 18 16.58 -5.32 -5.17
C ILE A 18 16.86 -5.62 -3.69
N SER A 19 17.55 -6.73 -3.39
CA SER A 19 17.93 -7.06 -2.02
C SER A 19 18.84 -6.01 -1.41
N TRP A 20 19.83 -5.51 -2.15
CA TRP A 20 20.73 -4.45 -1.68
C TRP A 20 19.98 -3.13 -1.41
N LEU A 21 19.07 -2.74 -2.31
CA LEU A 21 18.23 -1.56 -2.10
C LEU A 21 17.35 -1.70 -0.85
N HIS A 22 16.86 -2.90 -0.58
CA HIS A 22 16.12 -3.19 0.63
C HIS A 22 16.98 -3.12 1.89
N PHE A 23 18.13 -3.79 1.90
CA PHE A 23 19.07 -3.79 3.05
C PHE A 23 19.63 -2.39 3.33
N SER A 24 19.77 -1.55 2.30
CA SER A 24 20.18 -0.15 2.47
C SER A 24 19.05 0.79 2.90
N GLY A 25 17.83 0.28 3.06
CA GLY A 25 16.67 1.07 3.47
C GLY A 25 16.11 2.01 2.38
N ILE A 26 16.51 1.84 1.12
CA ILE A 26 16.01 2.65 0.00
C ILE A 26 14.60 2.21 -0.40
N ILE A 27 14.36 0.91 -0.37
CA ILE A 27 13.03 0.33 -0.62
C ILE A 27 12.59 -0.56 0.53
N GLY A 28 11.28 -0.66 0.71
CA GLY A 28 10.66 -1.63 1.61
C GLY A 28 9.77 -2.60 0.85
N PHE A 29 9.63 -3.82 1.37
CA PHE A 29 8.76 -4.84 0.81
C PHE A 29 7.35 -4.79 1.39
N CYS A 30 6.37 -5.05 0.54
CA CYS A 30 4.97 -5.25 0.89
C CYS A 30 4.57 -6.69 0.58
N ALA A 31 3.89 -7.32 1.52
CA ALA A 31 3.39 -8.68 1.35
C ALA A 31 2.10 -8.71 0.52
N LYS A 32 1.76 -9.88 0.00
CA LYS A 32 0.48 -10.19 -0.62
C LYS A 32 -0.32 -11.15 0.23
N ILE A 33 -1.58 -10.82 0.49
CA ILE A 33 -2.57 -11.71 1.10
C ILE A 33 -3.57 -12.11 0.01
N THR A 34 -3.56 -13.40 -0.37
CA THR A 34 -4.39 -13.90 -1.45
C THR A 34 -5.80 -14.20 -0.93
N GLU A 35 -6.83 -13.72 -1.66
CA GLU A 35 -8.26 -13.89 -1.33
C GLU A 35 -8.62 -13.42 0.09
N MET A 36 -7.86 -12.42 0.59
CA MET A 36 -8.02 -11.89 1.95
C MET A 36 -7.92 -12.97 3.05
N ASP A 37 -7.28 -14.09 2.74
CA ASP A 37 -6.97 -15.14 3.68
C ASP A 37 -5.58 -14.89 4.27
N ILE A 38 -5.54 -14.51 5.55
CA ILE A 38 -4.29 -14.19 6.27
C ILE A 38 -3.32 -15.37 6.34
N LEU A 39 -3.80 -16.60 6.19
CA LEU A 39 -2.95 -17.79 6.10
C LEU A 39 -2.22 -17.89 4.76
N ASN A 40 -2.71 -17.21 3.72
CA ASN A 40 -2.09 -17.11 2.40
C ASN A 40 -1.22 -15.84 2.26
N PHE A 41 -0.32 -15.66 3.18
CA PHE A 41 0.62 -14.55 3.24
C PHE A 41 1.89 -14.86 2.43
N LYS A 42 2.23 -13.97 1.48
CA LYS A 42 3.44 -14.06 0.65
C LYS A 42 4.27 -12.79 0.82
N PRO A 43 5.45 -12.85 1.44
CA PRO A 43 6.32 -11.69 1.60
C PRO A 43 6.92 -11.23 0.26
N GLY A 44 7.30 -9.94 0.19
CA GLY A 44 8.13 -9.42 -0.90
C GLY A 44 7.48 -9.36 -2.28
N CYS A 45 6.15 -9.19 -2.37
CA CYS A 45 5.43 -9.16 -3.65
C CYS A 45 5.39 -7.77 -4.32
N ARG A 46 5.54 -6.69 -3.55
CA ARG A 46 5.67 -5.31 -4.04
C ARG A 46 6.81 -4.62 -3.32
N CYS A 47 7.37 -3.59 -3.98
CA CYS A 47 8.38 -2.70 -3.39
C CYS A 47 7.85 -1.27 -3.40
N TYR A 48 8.14 -0.54 -2.33
CA TYR A 48 7.87 0.87 -2.18
C TYR A 48 9.16 1.60 -1.82
N PHE A 49 9.32 2.83 -2.28
CA PHE A 49 10.42 3.67 -1.83
C PHE A 49 10.19 4.09 -0.37
N MET A 50 11.28 4.15 0.41
CA MET A 50 11.24 4.64 1.79
C MET A 50 11.38 6.17 1.87
N ASP A 51 11.66 6.83 0.75
CA ASP A 51 11.75 8.27 0.60
C ASP A 51 10.89 8.76 -0.57
N LEU A 52 9.97 9.70 -0.29
CA LEU A 52 9.03 10.22 -1.29
C LEU A 52 9.73 11.13 -2.31
N GLY A 53 10.77 11.85 -1.90
CA GLY A 53 11.54 12.71 -2.81
C GLY A 53 12.29 11.86 -3.84
N LEU A 54 12.88 10.76 -3.39
CA LEU A 54 13.53 9.80 -4.28
C LEU A 54 12.53 9.16 -5.25
N ALA A 55 11.35 8.77 -4.77
CA ALA A 55 10.27 8.23 -5.61
C ALA A 55 9.84 9.25 -6.68
N SER A 56 9.57 10.50 -6.30
CA SER A 56 9.19 11.59 -7.21
C SER A 56 10.25 11.80 -8.28
N TYR A 57 11.51 11.93 -7.87
CA TYR A 57 12.63 12.14 -8.76
C TYR A 57 12.72 11.07 -9.87
N TYR A 58 12.61 9.79 -9.49
CA TYR A 58 12.68 8.72 -10.50
C TYR A 58 11.45 8.66 -11.39
N LEU A 59 10.24 8.85 -10.85
CA LEU A 59 9.01 8.87 -11.64
C LEU A 59 9.02 9.99 -12.69
N GLU A 60 9.46 11.19 -12.31
CA GLU A 60 9.60 12.32 -13.22
C GLU A 60 10.62 12.03 -14.34
N ARG A 61 11.77 11.47 -13.98
CA ARG A 61 12.80 11.07 -14.96
C ARG A 61 12.36 9.96 -15.90
N MET A 62 11.46 9.09 -15.47
CA MET A 62 10.85 8.06 -16.31
C MET A 62 9.74 8.60 -17.22
N GLY A 63 9.38 9.89 -17.08
CA GLY A 63 8.32 10.52 -17.86
C GLY A 63 6.92 10.12 -17.45
N ALA A 64 6.73 9.71 -16.17
CA ALA A 64 5.41 9.42 -15.62
C ALA A 64 4.54 10.69 -15.63
N LYS A 65 3.24 10.53 -15.85
CA LYS A 65 2.29 11.63 -15.84
C LYS A 65 2.03 12.10 -14.41
N GLU A 66 1.72 13.37 -14.23
CA GLU A 66 1.45 13.97 -12.91
C GLU A 66 0.43 13.16 -12.08
N ALA A 67 -0.65 12.68 -12.70
CA ALA A 67 -1.65 11.86 -12.02
C ALA A 67 -1.10 10.49 -11.56
N GLU A 68 -0.19 9.90 -12.32
CA GLU A 68 0.49 8.62 -11.98
C GLU A 68 1.48 8.86 -10.84
N ILE A 69 2.24 9.97 -10.90
CA ILE A 69 3.16 10.38 -9.84
C ILE A 69 2.38 10.57 -8.54
N ALA A 70 1.31 11.37 -8.55
CA ALA A 70 0.49 11.63 -7.37
C ALA A 70 -0.11 10.34 -6.78
N GLY A 71 -0.61 9.42 -7.62
CA GLY A 71 -1.12 8.12 -7.19
C GLY A 71 -0.06 7.29 -6.49
N THR A 72 1.10 7.15 -7.14
CA THR A 72 2.23 6.36 -6.61
C THR A 72 2.78 6.96 -5.32
N LEU A 73 2.94 8.28 -5.23
CA LEU A 73 3.42 8.95 -4.02
C LEU A 73 2.44 8.80 -2.85
N ASN A 74 1.14 8.85 -3.12
CA ASN A 74 0.12 8.62 -2.09
C ASN A 74 0.19 7.18 -1.53
N GLU A 75 0.33 6.17 -2.40
CA GLU A 75 0.52 4.79 -1.94
C GLU A 75 1.83 4.61 -1.17
N ASN A 76 2.94 5.19 -1.64
CA ASN A 76 4.21 5.18 -0.91
C ASN A 76 4.09 5.85 0.47
N PHE A 77 3.39 6.98 0.57
CA PHE A 77 3.15 7.65 1.84
C PHE A 77 2.42 6.74 2.83
N VAL A 78 1.35 6.07 2.36
CA VAL A 78 0.60 5.11 3.18
C VAL A 78 1.49 3.94 3.59
N TYR A 79 2.25 3.37 2.65
CA TYR A 79 3.20 2.30 2.93
C TYR A 79 4.19 2.68 4.04
N ILE A 80 4.85 3.84 3.94
CA ILE A 80 5.81 4.34 4.93
C ILE A 80 5.16 4.48 6.32
N ASN A 81 3.94 5.02 6.37
CA ASN A 81 3.20 5.16 7.62
C ASN A 81 2.87 3.80 8.26
N LEU A 82 2.40 2.84 7.46
CA LEU A 82 2.13 1.49 7.95
C LEU A 82 3.41 0.80 8.42
N LYS A 83 4.51 0.95 7.68
CA LYS A 83 5.80 0.35 8.05
C LYS A 83 6.34 0.90 9.37
N LYS A 84 6.28 2.22 9.57
CA LYS A 84 6.66 2.85 10.85
C LYS A 84 5.87 2.30 12.04
N ARG A 85 4.57 2.02 11.86
CA ARG A 85 3.71 1.51 12.93
C ARG A 85 3.99 0.06 13.29
N GLN A 86 4.50 -0.72 12.34
CA GLN A 86 4.88 -2.11 12.58
C GLN A 86 6.17 -2.24 13.38
N ASP A 87 7.00 -1.20 13.37
CA ASP A 87 8.17 -1.11 14.26
C ASP A 87 7.75 -0.88 15.73
N PHE A 88 6.45 -0.55 15.97
CA PHE A 88 5.80 -0.46 17.28
C PHE A 88 4.71 -1.53 17.39
N PRO A 89 4.98 -2.73 17.92
CA PRO A 89 4.16 -3.93 17.75
C PRO A 89 2.80 -3.94 18.46
N GLU A 90 2.34 -2.84 19.02
CA GLU A 90 1.12 -2.79 19.81
C GLU A 90 -0.16 -2.45 19.00
N GLU A 91 -0.03 -1.99 17.77
CA GLU A 91 -1.17 -1.48 16.99
C GLU A 91 -1.61 -2.42 15.86
N ILE A 92 -0.68 -2.98 15.08
CA ILE A 92 -0.95 -3.76 13.87
C ILE A 92 -0.44 -5.19 14.02
N ALA A 93 -1.29 -6.15 13.66
CA ALA A 93 -0.98 -7.57 13.81
C ALA A 93 -0.01 -8.15 12.76
N PHE A 94 0.22 -7.46 11.64
CA PHE A 94 1.09 -7.96 10.57
C PHE A 94 2.53 -7.46 10.76
N GLU A 95 3.50 -8.34 10.52
CA GLU A 95 4.93 -8.01 10.62
C GLU A 95 5.44 -7.07 9.52
N MET A 96 4.72 -6.96 8.40
CA MET A 96 5.01 -6.02 7.30
C MET A 96 3.72 -5.54 6.64
N PRO A 97 3.73 -4.35 5.97
CA PRO A 97 2.58 -3.90 5.21
C PRO A 97 2.17 -4.94 4.16
N ALA A 98 0.88 -5.12 3.99
CA ALA A 98 0.34 -6.09 3.06
C ALA A 98 -0.77 -5.48 2.21
N PHE A 99 -0.79 -5.79 0.92
CA PHE A 99 -1.95 -5.63 0.07
C PHE A 99 -2.72 -6.95 -0.05
N ALA A 100 -3.96 -6.90 -0.50
CA ALA A 100 -4.73 -8.13 -0.64
C ALA A 100 -5.40 -8.25 -2.01
N THR A 101 -5.64 -9.51 -2.44
CA THR A 101 -6.52 -9.78 -3.57
C THR A 101 -7.85 -10.33 -3.08
N TYR A 102 -8.91 -10.07 -3.84
CA TYR A 102 -10.23 -10.62 -3.58
C TYR A 102 -11.06 -10.68 -4.87
N LYS A 103 -11.54 -11.88 -5.23
CA LYS A 103 -12.37 -12.12 -6.43
C LYS A 103 -11.81 -11.47 -7.71
N GLY A 104 -10.52 -11.66 -7.95
CA GLY A 104 -9.82 -11.16 -9.13
C GLY A 104 -9.45 -9.68 -9.13
N GLY A 105 -9.79 -8.93 -8.08
CA GLY A 105 -9.38 -7.54 -7.88
C GLY A 105 -8.37 -7.41 -6.73
N GLU A 106 -7.79 -6.21 -6.60
CA GLU A 106 -6.84 -5.89 -5.54
C GLU A 106 -7.38 -4.76 -4.67
N VAL A 107 -6.93 -4.73 -3.42
CA VAL A 107 -7.05 -3.61 -2.48
C VAL A 107 -5.67 -3.11 -2.12
N ASP A 108 -5.52 -1.80 -1.94
CA ASP A 108 -4.20 -1.19 -1.81
C ASP A 108 -3.47 -1.67 -0.55
N PHE A 109 -4.15 -1.70 0.60
CA PHE A 109 -3.60 -2.29 1.83
C PHE A 109 -4.67 -3.00 2.66
N LEU A 110 -4.22 -4.04 3.37
CA LEU A 110 -4.99 -4.74 4.39
C LEU A 110 -4.28 -4.56 5.73
N VAL A 111 -5.01 -4.13 6.75
CA VAL A 111 -4.51 -3.94 8.11
C VAL A 111 -5.41 -4.69 9.07
N GLN A 112 -4.83 -5.32 10.08
CA GLN A 112 -5.57 -5.89 11.20
C GLN A 112 -5.05 -5.27 12.49
N GLY A 113 -5.95 -4.65 13.25
CA GLY A 113 -5.62 -4.13 14.57
C GLY A 113 -5.28 -5.28 15.51
N LEU A 114 -4.18 -5.16 16.26
CA LEU A 114 -3.71 -6.22 17.14
C LEU A 114 -4.68 -6.45 18.31
N ALA A 115 -5.01 -5.40 19.03
CA ALA A 115 -5.90 -5.50 20.21
C ALA A 115 -7.37 -5.67 19.82
N SER A 116 -7.82 -5.01 18.76
CA SER A 116 -9.22 -5.01 18.34
C SER A 116 -9.60 -6.22 17.49
N ALA A 117 -8.62 -6.90 16.89
CA ALA A 117 -8.81 -7.88 15.83
C ALA A 117 -9.65 -7.39 14.64
N VAL A 118 -9.92 -6.08 14.57
CA VAL A 118 -10.67 -5.44 13.49
C VAL A 118 -9.82 -5.42 12.23
N ARG A 119 -10.40 -5.87 11.13
CA ARG A 119 -9.74 -5.89 9.83
C ARG A 119 -10.19 -4.70 9.00
N TYR A 120 -9.23 -3.90 8.56
CA TYR A 120 -9.41 -2.72 7.74
C TYR A 120 -8.91 -2.97 6.32
N VAL A 121 -9.70 -2.64 5.33
CA VAL A 121 -9.24 -2.44 3.96
C VAL A 121 -8.97 -0.96 3.77
N LEU A 122 -7.78 -0.62 3.30
CA LEU A 122 -7.39 0.74 2.96
C LEU A 122 -7.36 0.88 1.43
N GLU A 123 -7.98 1.95 0.95
CA GLU A 123 -7.98 2.35 -0.46
C GLU A 123 -7.42 3.76 -0.58
N VAL A 124 -6.34 3.89 -1.31
CA VAL A 124 -5.66 5.17 -1.58
C VAL A 124 -6.20 5.75 -2.88
N LYS A 125 -6.81 6.91 -2.83
CA LYS A 125 -7.44 7.51 -4.02
C LYS A 125 -6.99 8.94 -4.23
N ALA A 126 -6.37 9.18 -5.38
CA ALA A 126 -6.06 10.54 -5.84
C ALA A 126 -7.31 11.28 -6.37
N GLY A 127 -8.38 10.55 -6.72
CA GLY A 127 -9.60 11.10 -7.35
C GLY A 127 -10.90 10.59 -6.74
N LYS A 128 -12.01 10.77 -7.49
CA LYS A 128 -13.37 10.43 -7.05
C LYS A 128 -13.72 8.94 -7.14
N ASN A 129 -12.94 8.14 -7.89
CA ASN A 129 -13.25 6.74 -8.11
C ASN A 129 -13.13 5.92 -6.82
N THR A 130 -14.11 5.06 -6.57
CA THR A 130 -14.13 4.14 -5.43
C THR A 130 -13.88 2.72 -5.93
N GLY A 131 -12.91 2.01 -5.33
CA GLY A 131 -12.61 0.63 -5.71
C GLY A 131 -13.76 -0.33 -5.38
N ASN A 132 -14.23 -1.08 -6.38
CA ASN A 132 -15.30 -2.05 -6.18
C ASN A 132 -14.86 -3.25 -5.33
N THR A 133 -13.58 -3.64 -5.41
CA THR A 133 -13.02 -4.78 -4.69
C THR A 133 -13.12 -4.61 -3.18
N ALA A 134 -12.73 -3.45 -2.68
CA ALA A 134 -12.79 -3.12 -1.25
C ALA A 134 -14.23 -3.14 -0.71
N ARG A 135 -15.19 -2.59 -1.47
CA ARG A 135 -16.61 -2.64 -1.08
C ARG A 135 -17.15 -4.07 -1.05
N LYS A 136 -16.87 -4.88 -2.07
CA LYS A 136 -17.25 -6.29 -2.09
C LYS A 136 -16.63 -7.08 -0.93
N ALA A 137 -15.39 -6.79 -0.56
CA ALA A 137 -14.74 -7.41 0.58
C ALA A 137 -15.45 -7.07 1.91
N LEU A 138 -15.84 -5.79 2.09
CA LEU A 138 -16.60 -5.35 3.24
C LEU A 138 -18.00 -6.01 3.31
N GLU A 139 -18.74 -6.00 2.21
CA GLU A 139 -20.08 -6.59 2.09
C GLU A 139 -20.09 -8.10 2.36
N ASN A 140 -19.04 -8.81 1.91
CA ASN A 140 -18.89 -10.25 2.13
C ASN A 140 -18.23 -10.61 3.48
N GLY A 141 -18.06 -9.67 4.39
CA GLY A 141 -17.52 -9.89 5.74
C GLY A 141 -16.03 -10.28 5.78
N LYS A 142 -15.27 -10.05 4.69
CA LYS A 142 -13.82 -10.28 4.64
C LYS A 142 -13.03 -9.18 5.35
N ALA A 143 -13.64 -8.00 5.47
CA ALA A 143 -13.16 -6.87 6.27
C ALA A 143 -14.28 -6.34 7.16
N ASN A 144 -13.92 -5.70 8.25
CA ASN A 144 -14.84 -5.08 9.19
C ASN A 144 -15.06 -3.60 8.88
N ARG A 145 -14.05 -2.94 8.33
CA ARG A 145 -14.02 -1.52 8.00
C ARG A 145 -13.36 -1.27 6.66
N LEU A 146 -13.83 -0.24 5.95
CA LEU A 146 -13.20 0.28 4.73
C LEU A 146 -12.80 1.72 4.98
N LEU A 147 -11.51 2.00 4.81
CA LEU A 147 -10.92 3.33 4.98
C LEU A 147 -10.46 3.87 3.62
N TYR A 148 -11.10 4.91 3.14
CA TYR A 148 -10.63 5.68 2.00
C TYR A 148 -9.65 6.76 2.44
N LEU A 149 -8.45 6.73 1.87
CA LEU A 149 -7.41 7.73 2.07
C LEU A 149 -7.35 8.65 0.85
N LYS A 150 -7.72 9.92 1.02
CA LYS A 150 -7.81 10.88 -0.09
C LYS A 150 -7.00 12.13 0.20
N GLY A 151 -6.34 12.68 -0.84
CA GLY A 151 -5.57 13.91 -0.71
C GLY A 151 -6.43 15.12 -0.40
N ASN A 152 -7.53 15.28 -1.12
CA ASN A 152 -8.43 16.43 -0.99
C ASN A 152 -9.85 15.97 -0.57
N THR A 153 -10.08 15.96 0.73
CA THR A 153 -11.38 15.59 1.32
C THR A 153 -11.57 16.26 2.68
N LYS A 154 -12.81 16.50 3.05
CA LYS A 154 -13.18 16.88 4.43
C LYS A 154 -13.31 15.67 5.35
N GLY A 155 -13.25 14.46 4.78
CA GLY A 155 -13.51 13.24 5.52
C GLY A 155 -15.00 12.98 5.75
N GLY A 156 -15.30 11.88 6.46
CA GLY A 156 -16.64 11.48 6.84
C GLY A 156 -16.75 10.01 7.14
N VAL A 157 -17.80 9.63 7.85
CA VAL A 157 -18.12 8.25 8.22
C VAL A 157 -19.51 7.91 7.71
N ASP A 158 -19.61 6.78 7.02
CA ASP A 158 -20.88 6.19 6.56
C ASP A 158 -20.90 4.70 6.92
N GLY A 159 -21.49 4.39 8.06
CA GLY A 159 -21.55 3.04 8.60
C GLY A 159 -20.15 2.45 8.84
N LYS A 160 -19.78 1.44 8.04
CA LYS A 160 -18.47 0.77 8.10
C LYS A 160 -17.42 1.38 7.17
N ILE A 161 -17.79 2.43 6.44
CA ILE A 161 -16.94 3.12 5.49
C ILE A 161 -16.53 4.45 6.09
N GLU A 162 -15.25 4.71 6.13
CA GLU A 162 -14.69 5.97 6.59
C GLU A 162 -13.81 6.58 5.50
N THR A 163 -13.86 7.89 5.36
CA THR A 163 -12.98 8.64 4.47
C THR A 163 -12.22 9.64 5.30
N ILE A 164 -10.91 9.65 5.18
CA ILE A 164 -10.05 10.63 5.88
C ILE A 164 -9.06 11.27 4.90
N PRO A 165 -8.63 12.50 5.17
CA PRO A 165 -7.46 13.08 4.53
C PRO A 165 -6.24 12.18 4.75
N ILE A 166 -5.50 11.90 3.68
CA ILE A 166 -4.36 10.95 3.72
C ILE A 166 -3.30 11.34 4.76
N TYR A 167 -3.08 12.64 4.98
CA TYR A 167 -2.12 13.16 5.96
C TYR A 167 -2.54 12.93 7.42
N LEU A 168 -3.82 12.58 7.67
CA LEU A 168 -4.30 12.21 9.01
C LEU A 168 -4.07 10.72 9.34
N LEU A 169 -3.61 9.92 8.38
CA LEU A 169 -3.34 8.50 8.62
C LEU A 169 -2.37 8.30 9.79
N GLU A 170 -1.39 9.16 9.97
CA GLU A 170 -0.41 9.07 11.07
C GLU A 170 -1.07 9.14 12.46
N LYS A 171 -2.20 9.81 12.58
CA LYS A 171 -2.98 9.94 13.83
C LYS A 171 -4.14 8.95 13.95
N TYR A 172 -4.42 8.22 12.89
CA TYR A 172 -5.49 7.21 12.89
C TYR A 172 -5.13 6.04 13.81
N ARG A 173 -6.09 5.46 14.51
CA ARG A 173 -5.90 4.26 15.35
C ARG A 173 -6.68 3.08 14.76
N PHE A 174 -5.99 1.95 14.60
CA PHE A 174 -6.55 0.71 14.06
C PHE A 174 -7.10 -0.21 15.16
#